data_9a4ee53e607c6e392a901ec140cc473f
#
_entry.id   9a4ee53e607c6e392a901ec140cc473f
#
_cell.length_a   1.000
_cell.length_b   1.000
_cell.length_c   1.000
_cell.angle_alpha   90.00
_cell.angle_beta   90.00
_cell.angle_gamma   90.00
#
_symmetry.space_group_name_H-M   'P 1'
#
loop_
_entity.id
_entity.type
_entity.pdbx_description
1 polymer ?
#
loop_
_entity_poly.entity_id
_entity_poly.type
_entity_poly.pdbx_seq_one_letter_code
_entity_poly.pdbx_strand_id
1 'polypeptide(L)'
;MAETVRSLVVDDEDTVRFFMAETLKRDGHEVTTAVSGEEALERLRETPFDLALVDLKLGGRIDGLRVLEAIRWRWPSTAVIILTAHGSLESAVAAIREGVDLYLLKPLEVEELRQGAQEALSRRRKGSVRVADADGEPYLLRCGPFTVDLDKRQVQVGDQTPELTQREYRLLVHLIENAQRVVPPQELVRVVQDYEPQGVREARDIIKWYVYSLRRKVEPDPSHP
;
A
#
# COMPACT_ATOMS: atom_id res chain seq x y z
N MET A 1 8.07 15.62 -26.60
CA MET A 1 7.80 14.18 -26.84
C MET A 1 6.96 13.70 -25.67
N ALA A 2 5.85 13.02 -25.91
CA ALA A 2 5.07 12.44 -24.81
C ALA A 2 5.93 11.35 -24.15
N GLU A 3 6.05 11.42 -22.83
CA GLU A 3 6.79 10.44 -22.04
C GLU A 3 6.04 9.10 -22.11
N THR A 4 6.68 8.03 -22.51
CA THR A 4 6.06 6.70 -22.63
C THR A 4 5.76 6.17 -21.25
N VAL A 5 4.51 5.81 -20.97
CA VAL A 5 4.06 5.28 -19.68
C VAL A 5 4.55 3.83 -19.53
N ARG A 6 5.32 3.54 -18.49
CA ARG A 6 5.77 2.19 -18.15
C ARG A 6 4.79 1.52 -17.22
N SER A 7 4.25 0.39 -17.63
CA SER A 7 3.20 -0.32 -16.91
C SER A 7 3.61 -1.75 -16.55
N LEU A 8 3.33 -2.15 -15.32
CA LEU A 8 3.48 -3.52 -14.83
C LEU A 8 2.10 -4.17 -14.73
N VAL A 9 1.96 -5.37 -15.30
CA VAL A 9 0.73 -6.18 -15.23
C VAL A 9 1.02 -7.46 -14.48
N VAL A 10 0.34 -7.67 -13.36
CA VAL A 10 0.55 -8.82 -12.47
C VAL A 10 -0.73 -9.62 -12.35
N ASP A 11 -0.71 -10.83 -12.86
CA ASP A 11 -1.86 -11.75 -12.85
C ASP A 11 -1.35 -13.17 -13.06
N ASP A 12 -1.81 -14.16 -12.33
CA ASP A 12 -1.39 -15.55 -12.50
C ASP A 12 -2.13 -16.25 -13.65
N GLU A 13 -3.22 -15.67 -14.15
CA GLU A 13 -3.97 -16.18 -15.29
C GLU A 13 -3.44 -15.60 -16.61
N ASP A 14 -2.84 -16.47 -17.44
CA ASP A 14 -2.19 -16.08 -18.71
C ASP A 14 -3.09 -15.29 -19.65
N THR A 15 -4.35 -15.71 -19.78
CA THR A 15 -5.32 -15.08 -20.69
C THR A 15 -5.66 -13.66 -20.26
N VAL A 16 -5.88 -13.45 -18.96
CA VAL A 16 -6.20 -12.15 -18.38
C VAL A 16 -4.99 -11.23 -18.46
N ARG A 17 -3.82 -11.74 -18.09
CA ARG A 17 -2.55 -11.02 -18.16
C ARG A 17 -2.25 -10.55 -19.58
N PHE A 18 -2.42 -11.44 -20.56
CA PHE A 18 -2.25 -11.12 -21.99
C PHE A 18 -3.24 -10.04 -22.44
N PHE A 19 -4.53 -10.19 -22.13
CA PHE A 19 -5.56 -9.20 -22.46
C PHE A 19 -5.21 -7.80 -21.95
N MET A 20 -4.87 -7.69 -20.68
CA MET A 20 -4.50 -6.40 -20.05
C MET A 20 -3.25 -5.80 -20.68
N ALA A 21 -2.22 -6.63 -20.90
CA ALA A 21 -0.98 -6.17 -21.50
C ALA A 21 -1.18 -5.64 -22.93
N GLU A 22 -1.94 -6.37 -23.76
CA GLU A 22 -2.22 -5.94 -25.13
C GLU A 22 -3.10 -4.69 -25.21
N THR A 23 -4.04 -4.53 -24.26
CA THR A 23 -4.86 -3.33 -24.18
C THR A 23 -3.99 -2.10 -23.90
N LEU A 24 -3.11 -2.17 -22.90
CA LEU A 24 -2.22 -1.06 -22.54
C LEU A 24 -1.18 -0.77 -23.63
N LYS A 25 -0.62 -1.79 -24.29
CA LYS A 25 0.31 -1.60 -25.42
C LYS A 25 -0.33 -0.83 -26.58
N ARG A 26 -1.60 -1.13 -26.91
CA ARG A 26 -2.36 -0.42 -27.94
C ARG A 26 -2.56 1.06 -27.58
N ASP A 27 -2.57 1.39 -26.30
CA ASP A 27 -2.67 2.76 -25.80
C ASP A 27 -1.28 3.45 -25.65
N GLY A 28 -0.22 2.80 -26.15
CA GLY A 28 1.13 3.35 -26.20
C GLY A 28 1.97 3.16 -24.92
N HIS A 29 1.54 2.25 -24.03
CA HIS A 29 2.33 1.92 -22.85
C HIS A 29 3.46 0.93 -23.18
N GLU A 30 4.58 1.07 -22.50
CA GLU A 30 5.62 0.04 -22.41
C GLU A 30 5.23 -0.91 -21.28
N VAL A 31 4.88 -2.17 -21.63
CA VAL A 31 4.28 -3.11 -20.67
C VAL A 31 5.24 -4.24 -20.33
N THR A 32 5.48 -4.40 -19.03
CA THR A 32 6.14 -5.56 -18.44
C THR A 32 5.08 -6.41 -17.72
N THR A 33 5.22 -7.73 -17.77
CA THR A 33 4.28 -8.65 -17.11
C THR A 33 4.97 -9.44 -16.01
N ALA A 34 4.20 -9.89 -15.01
CA ALA A 34 4.62 -10.79 -13.96
C ALA A 34 3.51 -11.80 -13.64
N VAL A 35 3.87 -13.05 -13.37
CA VAL A 35 2.92 -14.16 -13.11
C VAL A 35 2.63 -14.34 -11.62
N SER A 36 3.36 -13.64 -10.75
CA SER A 36 3.23 -13.75 -9.29
C SER A 36 3.63 -12.45 -8.60
N GLY A 37 3.28 -12.33 -7.32
CA GLY A 37 3.71 -11.20 -6.50
C GLY A 37 5.23 -11.15 -6.30
N GLU A 38 5.90 -12.31 -6.21
CA GLU A 38 7.35 -12.40 -6.12
C GLU A 38 8.01 -11.80 -7.36
N GLU A 39 7.60 -12.21 -8.55
CA GLU A 39 8.14 -11.70 -9.81
C GLU A 39 7.83 -10.20 -9.94
N ALA A 40 6.64 -9.76 -9.56
CA ALA A 40 6.28 -8.34 -9.58
C ALA A 40 7.26 -7.49 -8.76
N LEU A 41 7.62 -7.95 -7.56
CA LEU A 41 8.57 -7.24 -6.70
C LEU A 41 10.00 -7.25 -7.28
N GLU A 42 10.41 -8.29 -7.99
CA GLU A 42 11.69 -8.33 -8.71
C GLU A 42 11.69 -7.30 -9.83
N ARG A 43 10.66 -7.28 -10.69
CA ARG A 43 10.53 -6.29 -11.77
C ARG A 43 10.55 -4.85 -11.26
N LEU A 44 9.85 -4.59 -10.16
CA LEU A 44 9.82 -3.28 -9.52
C LEU A 44 11.20 -2.81 -9.01
N ARG A 45 12.08 -3.73 -8.63
CA ARG A 45 13.45 -3.40 -8.22
C ARG A 45 14.35 -3.05 -9.41
N GLU A 46 14.11 -3.67 -10.54
CA GLU A 46 14.91 -3.49 -11.75
C GLU A 46 14.52 -2.22 -12.51
N THR A 47 13.23 -1.90 -12.56
CA THR A 47 12.70 -0.83 -13.40
C THR A 47 11.62 -0.05 -12.65
N PRO A 48 11.63 1.29 -12.68
CA PRO A 48 10.53 2.09 -12.16
C PRO A 48 9.32 2.02 -13.10
N PHE A 49 8.11 1.90 -12.56
CA PHE A 49 6.86 1.89 -13.29
C PHE A 49 6.00 3.09 -12.91
N ASP A 50 5.23 3.60 -13.88
CA ASP A 50 4.25 4.66 -13.67
C ASP A 50 2.90 4.09 -13.22
N LEU A 51 2.57 2.87 -13.69
CA LEU A 51 1.32 2.17 -13.41
C LEU A 51 1.58 0.71 -13.09
N ALA A 52 0.86 0.16 -12.11
CA ALA A 52 0.80 -1.26 -11.83
C ALA A 52 -0.66 -1.74 -11.78
N LEU A 53 -0.99 -2.73 -12.61
CA LEU A 53 -2.24 -3.48 -12.54
C LEU A 53 -1.95 -4.78 -11.80
N VAL A 54 -2.62 -5.05 -10.70
CA VAL A 54 -2.28 -6.17 -9.83
C VAL A 54 -3.54 -6.95 -9.47
N ASP A 55 -3.57 -8.26 -9.82
CA ASP A 55 -4.64 -9.11 -9.29
C ASP A 55 -4.50 -9.23 -7.78
N LEU A 56 -5.63 -9.15 -7.11
CA LEU A 56 -5.72 -9.34 -5.66
C LEU A 56 -5.29 -10.75 -5.25
N LYS A 57 -5.76 -11.76 -5.99
CA LYS A 57 -5.48 -13.17 -5.71
C LYS A 57 -4.41 -13.68 -6.67
N LEU A 58 -3.17 -13.64 -6.23
CA LEU A 58 -2.05 -14.22 -6.94
C LEU A 58 -1.68 -15.58 -6.36
N GLY A 59 -1.35 -16.53 -7.21
CA GLY A 59 -0.71 -17.78 -6.78
C GLY A 59 0.68 -17.47 -6.18
N GLY A 60 1.01 -18.06 -5.04
CA GLY A 60 2.30 -17.87 -4.40
C GLY A 60 2.21 -17.42 -2.93
N ARG A 61 3.29 -16.86 -2.41
CA ARG A 61 3.38 -16.38 -1.01
C ARG A 61 3.02 -14.91 -0.86
N ILE A 62 3.08 -14.17 -1.97
CA ILE A 62 2.86 -12.72 -2.02
C ILE A 62 1.59 -12.48 -2.85
N ASP A 63 0.53 -12.05 -2.19
CA ASP A 63 -0.72 -11.66 -2.83
C ASP A 63 -0.70 -10.22 -3.33
N GLY A 64 -1.77 -9.78 -4.00
CA GLY A 64 -1.86 -8.45 -4.57
C GLY A 64 -1.85 -7.32 -3.53
N LEU A 65 -2.39 -7.53 -2.32
CA LEU A 65 -2.32 -6.55 -1.24
C LEU A 65 -0.88 -6.34 -0.77
N ARG A 66 -0.11 -7.40 -0.68
CA ARG A 66 1.32 -7.33 -0.33
C ARG A 66 2.14 -6.62 -1.40
N VAL A 67 1.81 -6.82 -2.67
CA VAL A 67 2.43 -6.07 -3.78
C VAL A 67 2.09 -4.59 -3.67
N LEU A 68 0.81 -4.25 -3.47
CA LEU A 68 0.35 -2.87 -3.26
C LEU A 68 1.09 -2.21 -2.09
N GLU A 69 1.15 -2.88 -0.95
CA GLU A 69 1.86 -2.42 0.23
C GLU A 69 3.34 -2.10 -0.06
N ALA A 70 4.04 -3.03 -0.73
CA ALA A 70 5.44 -2.84 -1.09
C ALA A 70 5.63 -1.66 -2.08
N ILE A 71 4.71 -1.50 -3.06
CA ILE A 71 4.72 -0.37 -3.97
C ILE A 71 4.54 0.94 -3.20
N ARG A 72 3.57 1.02 -2.31
CA ARG A 72 3.31 2.25 -1.54
C ARG A 72 4.49 2.65 -0.67
N TRP A 73 5.19 1.66 -0.14
CA TRP A 73 6.36 1.92 0.70
C TRP A 73 7.59 2.37 -0.10
N ARG A 74 7.89 1.72 -1.21
CA ARG A 74 9.16 1.93 -1.92
C ARG A 74 9.03 2.75 -3.20
N TRP A 75 7.88 2.69 -3.87
CA TRP A 75 7.60 3.37 -5.13
C TRP A 75 6.28 4.14 -5.06
N PRO A 76 6.15 5.11 -4.15
CA PRO A 76 4.88 5.78 -3.86
C PRO A 76 4.31 6.56 -5.05
N SER A 77 5.12 6.90 -6.05
CA SER A 77 4.68 7.57 -7.27
C SER A 77 4.00 6.64 -8.29
N THR A 78 4.15 5.31 -8.16
CA THR A 78 3.50 4.35 -9.04
C THR A 78 2.00 4.32 -8.78
N ALA A 79 1.18 4.57 -9.80
CA ALA A 79 -0.27 4.36 -9.73
C ALA A 79 -0.58 2.87 -9.62
N VAL A 80 -1.51 2.45 -8.74
CA VAL A 80 -1.86 1.04 -8.57
C VAL A 80 -3.35 0.83 -8.73
N ILE A 81 -3.69 -0.11 -9.60
CA ILE A 81 -5.05 -0.62 -9.77
C ILE A 81 -5.08 -2.06 -9.25
N ILE A 82 -5.92 -2.33 -8.28
CA ILE A 82 -6.21 -3.71 -7.87
C ILE A 82 -7.37 -4.26 -8.68
N LEU A 83 -7.19 -5.50 -9.15
CA LEU A 83 -8.16 -6.25 -9.93
C LEU A 83 -8.60 -7.48 -9.14
N THR A 84 -9.85 -7.88 -9.25
CA THR A 84 -10.30 -9.12 -8.60
C THR A 84 -11.56 -9.70 -9.24
N ALA A 85 -11.61 -11.02 -9.35
CA ALA A 85 -12.84 -11.74 -9.76
C ALA A 85 -13.88 -11.84 -8.64
N HIS A 86 -13.46 -11.69 -7.37
CA HIS A 86 -14.33 -11.82 -6.20
C HIS A 86 -14.05 -10.65 -5.24
N GLY A 87 -14.70 -9.51 -5.51
CA GLY A 87 -14.65 -8.37 -4.60
C GLY A 87 -15.48 -8.62 -3.34
N SER A 88 -14.84 -8.83 -2.20
CA SER A 88 -15.52 -8.69 -0.91
C SER A 88 -15.35 -7.25 -0.41
N LEU A 89 -16.31 -6.79 0.40
CA LEU A 89 -16.18 -5.49 1.06
C LEU A 89 -14.88 -5.39 1.87
N GLU A 90 -14.47 -6.49 2.51
CA GLU A 90 -13.25 -6.57 3.31
C GLU A 90 -11.98 -6.36 2.47
N SER A 91 -11.89 -6.98 1.28
CA SER A 91 -10.75 -6.82 0.38
C SER A 91 -10.67 -5.43 -0.24
N ALA A 92 -11.82 -4.84 -0.57
CA ALA A 92 -11.88 -3.47 -1.06
C ALA A 92 -11.43 -2.47 0.02
N VAL A 93 -11.93 -2.62 1.26
CA VAL A 93 -11.52 -1.78 2.40
C VAL A 93 -10.03 -1.94 2.71
N ALA A 94 -9.49 -3.17 2.64
CA ALA A 94 -8.06 -3.40 2.83
C ALA A 94 -7.22 -2.70 1.75
N ALA A 95 -7.61 -2.80 0.48
CA ALA A 95 -6.92 -2.12 -0.62
C ALA A 95 -6.99 -0.58 -0.49
N ILE A 96 -8.14 -0.04 -0.07
CA ILE A 96 -8.31 1.39 0.19
C ILE A 96 -7.38 1.86 1.32
N ARG A 97 -7.30 1.12 2.43
CA ARG A 97 -6.40 1.42 3.55
C ARG A 97 -4.92 1.40 3.14
N GLU A 98 -4.56 0.50 2.25
CA GLU A 98 -3.20 0.44 1.68
C GLU A 98 -2.96 1.49 0.58
N GLY A 99 -3.95 2.33 0.27
CA GLY A 99 -3.79 3.46 -0.64
C GLY A 99 -3.80 3.04 -2.11
N VAL A 100 -4.69 2.12 -2.51
CA VAL A 100 -4.95 1.81 -3.92
C VAL A 100 -5.50 3.04 -4.65
N ASP A 101 -5.09 3.27 -5.90
CA ASP A 101 -5.62 4.37 -6.70
C ASP A 101 -6.97 4.04 -7.32
N LEU A 102 -7.16 2.76 -7.68
CA LEU A 102 -8.42 2.26 -8.21
C LEU A 102 -8.58 0.78 -7.92
N TYR A 103 -9.84 0.34 -7.73
CA TYR A 103 -10.21 -1.04 -7.48
C TYR A 103 -11.26 -1.44 -8.52
N LEU A 104 -10.98 -2.45 -9.33
CA LEU A 104 -11.86 -2.90 -10.41
C LEU A 104 -12.22 -4.38 -10.26
N LEU A 105 -13.45 -4.71 -10.68
CA LEU A 105 -13.94 -6.09 -10.69
C LEU A 105 -13.73 -6.74 -12.05
N LYS A 106 -13.27 -7.98 -12.07
CA LYS A 106 -13.26 -8.83 -13.27
C LYS A 106 -14.68 -9.45 -13.48
N PRO A 107 -15.14 -9.67 -14.71
CA PRO A 107 -14.46 -9.41 -16.00
C PRO A 107 -14.43 -7.93 -16.37
N LEU A 108 -13.33 -7.50 -16.99
CA LEU A 108 -13.12 -6.12 -17.43
C LEU A 108 -13.33 -5.99 -18.94
N GLU A 109 -14.00 -4.91 -19.33
CA GLU A 109 -14.03 -4.48 -20.72
C GLU A 109 -12.80 -3.63 -21.07
N VAL A 110 -12.43 -3.58 -22.36
CA VAL A 110 -11.29 -2.80 -22.85
C VAL A 110 -11.39 -1.35 -22.42
N GLU A 111 -12.58 -0.76 -22.56
CA GLU A 111 -12.81 0.65 -22.24
C GLU A 111 -12.73 0.94 -20.75
N GLU A 112 -13.20 0.03 -19.92
CA GLU A 112 -13.12 0.12 -18.45
C GLU A 112 -11.66 0.11 -17.96
N LEU A 113 -10.85 -0.78 -18.56
CA LEU A 113 -9.42 -0.85 -18.26
C LEU A 113 -8.69 0.43 -18.68
N ARG A 114 -8.99 0.99 -19.85
CA ARG A 114 -8.42 2.23 -20.37
C ARG A 114 -8.73 3.42 -19.47
N GLN A 115 -10.01 3.60 -19.18
CA GLN A 115 -10.47 4.69 -18.31
C GLN A 115 -9.87 4.58 -16.93
N GLY A 116 -9.84 3.38 -16.36
CA GLY A 116 -9.22 3.10 -15.07
C GLY A 116 -7.72 3.44 -15.05
N ALA A 117 -6.98 3.06 -16.09
CA ALA A 117 -5.56 3.38 -16.20
C ALA A 117 -5.31 4.90 -16.26
N GLN A 118 -6.08 5.62 -17.09
CA GLN A 118 -5.99 7.07 -17.20
C GLN A 118 -6.35 7.77 -15.88
N GLU A 119 -7.40 7.32 -15.21
CA GLU A 119 -7.84 7.86 -13.93
C GLU A 119 -6.76 7.66 -12.85
N ALA A 120 -6.23 6.45 -12.68
CA ALA A 120 -5.20 6.15 -11.70
C ALA A 120 -3.93 6.98 -11.93
N LEU A 121 -3.45 7.07 -13.18
CA LEU A 121 -2.31 7.91 -13.55
C LEU A 121 -2.57 9.40 -13.30
N SER A 122 -3.77 9.88 -13.62
CA SER A 122 -4.15 11.28 -13.39
C SER A 122 -4.16 11.62 -11.89
N ARG A 123 -4.71 10.73 -11.07
CA ARG A 123 -4.73 10.88 -9.61
C ARG A 123 -3.31 10.99 -9.05
N ARG A 124 -2.39 10.11 -9.46
CA ARG A 124 -0.99 10.14 -9.01
C ARG A 124 -0.22 11.37 -9.48
N ARG A 125 -0.35 11.78 -10.73
CA ARG A 125 0.32 12.98 -11.26
C ARG A 125 -0.13 14.27 -10.56
N LYS A 126 -1.37 14.33 -10.10
CA LYS A 126 -1.88 15.48 -9.33
C LYS A 126 -1.44 15.49 -7.87
N GLY A 127 -0.63 14.53 -7.44
CA GLY A 127 -0.13 14.44 -6.06
C GLY A 127 -1.22 14.18 -5.02
N SER A 128 -2.36 13.64 -5.46
CA SER A 128 -3.49 13.39 -4.58
C SER A 128 -4.04 11.99 -4.79
N VAL A 129 -3.63 11.04 -3.95
CA VAL A 129 -4.56 10.02 -3.51
C VAL A 129 -5.44 10.70 -2.48
N ARG A 130 -6.52 11.26 -2.98
CA ARG A 130 -7.59 11.76 -2.14
C ARG A 130 -8.70 10.75 -2.19
N VAL A 131 -8.86 9.95 -1.13
CA VAL A 131 -10.21 9.82 -0.59
C VAL A 131 -10.43 11.14 0.16
N ALA A 132 -10.77 12.18 -0.57
CA ALA A 132 -11.25 13.40 0.03
C ALA A 132 -12.63 13.08 0.59
N ASP A 133 -12.84 13.33 1.85
CA ASP A 133 -14.11 13.86 2.28
C ASP A 133 -14.38 15.10 1.42
N ALA A 134 -15.65 15.51 1.30
CA ALA A 134 -16.15 16.49 0.35
C ALA A 134 -15.41 17.87 0.34
N ASP A 135 -14.41 18.10 1.17
CA ASP A 135 -13.71 19.37 1.40
C ASP A 135 -12.24 19.41 0.95
N GLY A 136 -11.68 18.28 0.46
CA GLY A 136 -10.37 18.30 -0.23
C GLY A 136 -9.12 18.41 0.65
N GLU A 137 -9.22 18.21 1.97
CA GLU A 137 -8.09 18.22 2.90
C GLU A 137 -7.28 16.91 2.88
N PRO A 138 -5.94 16.95 3.10
CA PRO A 138 -5.11 15.75 3.17
C PRO A 138 -5.54 14.88 4.37
N TYR A 139 -5.50 13.56 4.20
CA TYR A 139 -5.87 12.62 5.26
C TYR A 139 -4.79 12.62 6.35
N LEU A 140 -4.95 13.53 7.31
CA LEU A 140 -4.02 13.71 8.43
C LEU A 140 -4.61 13.06 9.69
N LEU A 141 -3.93 12.04 10.21
CA LEU A 141 -4.17 11.57 11.59
C LEU A 141 -3.40 12.47 12.55
N ARG A 142 -4.10 13.08 13.48
CA ARG A 142 -3.49 13.90 14.53
C ARG A 142 -3.75 13.30 15.91
N CYS A 143 -2.68 13.07 16.67
CA CYS A 143 -2.78 12.55 18.03
C CYS A 143 -1.64 13.14 18.88
N GLY A 144 -1.94 14.04 19.81
CA GLY A 144 -0.92 14.74 20.59
C GLY A 144 0.10 15.45 19.69
N PRO A 145 1.40 15.19 19.84
CA PRO A 145 2.45 15.80 19.01
C PRO A 145 2.57 15.20 17.61
N PHE A 146 1.81 14.11 17.32
CA PHE A 146 1.92 13.38 16.06
C PHE A 146 0.97 13.93 15.00
N THR A 147 1.51 14.17 13.82
CA THR A 147 0.74 14.38 12.59
C THR A 147 1.22 13.36 11.57
N VAL A 148 0.33 12.47 11.14
CA VAL A 148 0.62 11.44 10.14
C VAL A 148 -0.12 11.78 8.85
N ASP A 149 0.62 12.05 7.81
CA ASP A 149 0.11 12.16 6.44
C ASP A 149 0.02 10.74 5.87
N LEU A 150 -1.20 10.20 5.82
CA LEU A 150 -1.45 8.83 5.35
C LEU A 150 -1.18 8.68 3.85
N ASP A 151 -1.33 9.76 3.09
CA ASP A 151 -1.09 9.76 1.65
C ASP A 151 0.40 9.69 1.32
N LYS A 152 1.21 10.49 2.04
CA LYS A 152 2.67 10.50 1.87
C LYS A 152 3.38 9.47 2.74
N ARG A 153 2.65 8.79 3.63
CA ARG A 153 3.21 7.92 4.68
C ARG A 153 4.30 8.60 5.50
N GLN A 154 4.11 9.87 5.76
CA GLN A 154 5.05 10.71 6.47
C GLN A 154 4.55 11.00 7.88
N VAL A 155 5.44 10.84 8.84
CA VAL A 155 5.16 11.13 10.25
C VAL A 155 5.92 12.39 10.63
N GLN A 156 5.20 13.33 11.21
CA GLN A 156 5.76 14.53 11.83
C GLN A 156 5.50 14.46 13.34
N VAL A 157 6.52 14.73 14.13
CA VAL A 157 6.45 14.79 15.60
C VAL A 157 6.98 16.15 16.05
N GLY A 158 6.08 17.08 16.33
CA GLY A 158 6.46 18.48 16.50
C GLY A 158 7.11 19.02 15.22
N ASP A 159 8.37 19.47 15.31
CA ASP A 159 9.15 19.99 14.17
C ASP A 159 10.04 18.93 13.50
N GLN A 160 9.99 17.67 13.94
CA GLN A 160 10.83 16.60 13.44
C GLN A 160 10.05 15.64 12.52
N THR A 161 10.74 15.11 11.50
CA THR A 161 10.20 14.09 10.59
C THR A 161 11.07 12.83 10.72
N PRO A 162 10.77 11.93 11.68
CA PRO A 162 11.57 10.73 11.90
C PRO A 162 11.44 9.73 10.74
N GLU A 163 12.57 9.13 10.34
CA GLU A 163 12.56 8.03 9.37
C GLU A 163 12.12 6.73 10.06
N LEU A 164 10.91 6.32 9.81
CA LEU A 164 10.35 5.06 10.31
C LEU A 164 10.50 3.96 9.26
N THR A 165 10.78 2.74 9.71
CA THR A 165 10.61 1.54 8.87
C THR A 165 9.12 1.29 8.64
N GLN A 166 8.79 0.51 7.62
CA GLN A 166 7.40 0.13 7.32
C GLN A 166 6.66 -0.46 8.55
N ARG A 167 7.34 -1.32 9.30
CA ARG A 167 6.77 -1.96 10.49
C ARG A 167 6.54 -0.96 11.64
N GLU A 168 7.47 -0.05 11.83
CA GLU A 168 7.33 1.03 12.83
C GLU A 168 6.21 2.01 12.45
N TYR A 169 6.09 2.35 11.17
CA TYR A 169 5.00 3.19 10.65
C TYR A 169 3.63 2.53 10.88
N ARG A 170 3.47 1.25 10.50
CA ARG A 170 2.23 0.49 10.76
C ARG A 170 1.88 0.43 12.24
N LEU A 171 2.87 0.17 13.08
CA LEU A 171 2.69 0.15 14.52
C LEU A 171 2.19 1.51 15.04
N LEU A 172 2.82 2.60 14.62
CA LEU A 172 2.44 3.95 15.04
C LEU A 172 1.03 4.33 14.58
N VAL A 173 0.71 4.13 13.29
CA VAL A 173 -0.63 4.40 12.75
C VAL A 173 -1.69 3.62 13.51
N HIS A 174 -1.47 2.31 13.69
CA HIS A 174 -2.42 1.47 14.42
C HIS A 174 -2.62 1.91 15.87
N LEU A 175 -1.57 2.34 16.56
CA LEU A 175 -1.67 2.88 17.94
C LEU A 175 -2.42 4.21 17.97
N ILE A 176 -2.21 5.10 17.00
CA ILE A 176 -2.92 6.39 16.88
C ILE A 176 -4.41 6.15 16.60
N GLU A 177 -4.76 5.29 15.66
CA GLU A 177 -6.15 4.94 15.35
C GLU A 177 -6.90 4.31 16.53
N ASN A 178 -6.16 3.66 17.43
CA ASN A 178 -6.70 2.99 18.62
C ASN A 178 -6.33 3.68 19.94
N ALA A 179 -6.00 4.98 19.93
CA ALA A 179 -5.57 5.73 21.11
C ALA A 179 -6.57 5.74 22.27
N GLN A 180 -7.85 5.43 22.01
CA GLN A 180 -8.91 5.36 23.01
C GLN A 180 -9.02 4.02 23.74
N ARG A 181 -8.22 3.01 23.37
CA ARG A 181 -8.27 1.67 23.97
C ARG A 181 -6.88 1.08 24.19
N VAL A 182 -6.81 0.11 25.08
CA VAL A 182 -5.59 -0.70 25.25
C VAL A 182 -5.54 -1.73 24.13
N VAL A 183 -4.50 -1.69 23.29
CA VAL A 183 -4.28 -2.62 22.20
C VAL A 183 -3.51 -3.85 22.71
N PRO A 184 -4.06 -5.08 22.58
CA PRO A 184 -3.37 -6.29 23.02
C PRO A 184 -2.08 -6.57 22.24
N PRO A 185 -1.03 -7.12 22.88
CA PRO A 185 0.23 -7.45 22.19
C PRO A 185 0.07 -8.35 20.96
N GLN A 186 -0.86 -9.30 20.99
CA GLN A 186 -1.12 -10.19 19.86
C GLN A 186 -1.63 -9.40 18.63
N GLU A 187 -2.51 -8.43 18.85
CA GLU A 187 -3.01 -7.55 17.80
C GLU A 187 -1.86 -6.74 17.16
N LEU A 188 -0.97 -6.19 17.99
CA LEU A 188 0.20 -5.44 17.50
C LEU A 188 1.16 -6.31 16.69
N VAL A 189 1.37 -7.57 17.08
CA VAL A 189 2.22 -8.50 16.32
C VAL A 189 1.63 -8.80 14.94
N ARG A 190 0.32 -9.01 14.84
CA ARG A 190 -0.38 -9.19 13.56
C ARG A 190 -0.16 -7.98 12.64
N VAL A 191 -0.29 -6.77 13.17
CA VAL A 191 -0.10 -5.53 12.42
C VAL A 191 1.32 -5.38 11.90
N VAL A 192 2.32 -5.79 12.68
CA VAL A 192 3.73 -5.56 12.36
C VAL A 192 4.37 -6.68 11.53
N GLN A 193 3.97 -7.93 11.76
CA GLN A 193 4.63 -9.11 11.16
C GLN A 193 3.70 -10.01 10.36
N ASP A 194 2.38 -9.77 10.36
CA ASP A 194 1.36 -10.70 9.84
C ASP A 194 1.52 -12.13 10.38
N TYR A 195 1.90 -12.24 11.63
CA TYR A 195 2.15 -13.47 12.34
C TYR A 195 1.15 -13.63 13.48
N GLU A 196 0.58 -14.82 13.63
CA GLU A 196 -0.30 -15.17 14.74
C GLU A 196 0.54 -15.78 15.87
N PRO A 197 0.80 -15.04 16.97
CA PRO A 197 1.60 -15.55 18.08
C PRO A 197 0.82 -16.61 18.85
N GLN A 198 1.52 -17.65 19.30
CA GLN A 198 0.93 -18.78 20.04
C GLN A 198 0.47 -18.39 21.46
N GLY A 199 0.74 -17.17 21.91
CA GLY A 199 0.29 -16.69 23.22
C GLY A 199 0.73 -15.26 23.53
N VAL A 200 0.19 -14.73 24.64
CA VAL A 200 0.45 -13.35 25.09
C VAL A 200 1.93 -13.11 25.39
N ARG A 201 2.63 -14.11 25.92
CA ARG A 201 4.05 -13.99 26.30
C ARG A 201 4.92 -13.82 25.06
N GLU A 202 4.74 -14.69 24.07
CA GLU A 202 5.46 -14.60 22.80
C GLU A 202 5.18 -13.26 22.11
N ALA A 203 3.90 -12.84 22.06
CA ALA A 203 3.53 -11.56 21.48
C ALA A 203 4.24 -10.39 22.16
N ARG A 204 4.36 -10.40 23.49
CA ARG A 204 5.06 -9.35 24.24
C ARG A 204 6.56 -9.31 23.91
N ASP A 205 7.18 -10.46 23.79
CA ASP A 205 8.62 -10.56 23.49
C ASP A 205 8.92 -10.02 22.08
N ILE A 206 8.05 -10.33 21.12
CA ILE A 206 8.16 -9.82 19.74
C ILE A 206 7.94 -8.32 19.69
N ILE A 207 6.81 -7.83 20.24
CA ILE A 207 6.43 -6.43 20.08
C ILE A 207 7.30 -5.45 20.86
N LYS A 208 7.88 -5.89 21.98
CA LYS A 208 8.75 -5.08 22.83
C LYS A 208 9.88 -4.41 22.05
N TRP A 209 10.51 -5.14 21.13
CA TRP A 209 11.58 -4.59 20.30
C TRP A 209 11.09 -3.50 19.36
N TYR A 210 9.93 -3.69 18.72
CA TYR A 210 9.35 -2.69 17.80
C TYR A 210 8.91 -1.44 18.54
N VAL A 211 8.29 -1.58 19.70
CA VAL A 211 7.90 -0.45 20.56
C VAL A 211 9.15 0.31 21.00
N TYR A 212 10.20 -0.39 21.44
CA TYR A 212 11.46 0.24 21.83
C TYR A 212 12.10 1.01 20.66
N SER A 213 12.17 0.39 19.49
CA SER A 213 12.76 1.02 18.29
C SER A 213 11.94 2.26 17.85
N LEU A 214 10.62 2.16 17.85
CA LEU A 214 9.72 3.28 17.54
C LEU A 214 9.90 4.42 18.53
N ARG A 215 9.87 4.16 19.84
CA ARG A 215 10.03 5.17 20.90
C ARG A 215 11.33 5.95 20.73
N ARG A 216 12.44 5.29 20.45
CA ARG A 216 13.74 5.96 20.21
C ARG A 216 13.73 6.96 19.06
N LYS A 217 12.82 6.83 18.11
CA LYS A 217 12.71 7.71 16.95
C LYS A 217 11.70 8.83 17.13
N VAL A 218 10.68 8.60 17.95
CA VAL A 218 9.54 9.52 18.07
C VAL A 218 9.46 10.25 19.43
N GLU A 219 10.14 9.75 20.44
CA GLU A 219 10.15 10.38 21.78
C GLU A 219 11.43 11.22 21.97
N PRO A 220 11.32 12.45 22.49
CA PRO A 220 12.50 13.28 22.80
C PRO A 220 13.41 12.66 23.87
N ASP A 221 12.82 11.99 24.85
CA ASP A 221 13.52 11.23 25.90
C ASP A 221 12.86 9.86 26.09
N PRO A 222 13.37 8.81 25.45
CA PRO A 222 12.81 7.46 25.56
C PRO A 222 12.92 6.83 26.96
N SER A 223 13.69 7.44 27.87
CA SER A 223 13.89 6.96 29.24
C SER A 223 12.78 7.46 30.20
N HIS A 224 12.11 8.54 29.83
CA HIS A 224 11.01 9.15 30.60
C HIS A 224 9.79 9.29 29.69
N PRO A 225 8.93 8.25 29.64
CA PRO A 225 7.74 8.22 28.78
C PRO A 225 6.63 9.16 29.28
#